data_539f1c2a026dbb746e2d65d3509df212
#
_entry.id   539f1c2a026dbb746e2d65d3509df212
#
_cell.length_a   1.000
_cell.length_b   1.000
_cell.length_c   1.000
_cell.angle_alpha   90.00
_cell.angle_beta   90.00
_cell.angle_gamma   90.00
#
_symmetry.space_group_name_H-M   'P 1'
#
loop_
_entity.id
_entity.type
_entity.pdbx_description
1 polymer ?
#
loop_
_entity_poly.entity_id
_entity_poly.type
_entity_poly.pdbx_seq_one_letter_code
_entity_poly.pdbx_strand_id
1 'polypeptide(L)'
;MRLTVDGELTKLSATQIKNKIVALMEPKEYEANAFIQRMELYASTREAQSTKEKYEQTIKKILEYDGRARSLTFEDVSKEWLEGFDRFLLKYSPARNGRNIHFRNIRAVFNDAIDNEITTAYPFRKFKIRPEATPKRSLTLEQLRTLFNYPVEPYQQRYLDMFKLSFFLIGINVTDLCNLYEIAPDGHLVYKRAKTKKMYSIKVEPEALEIINRYRGKEHLLNLMDDIRSPRTFTLKFDRALKEIGPVTYETNPEWKPKSQKHRLHKVHHTAFPGLSSYWARHTWATIASEIDIPNETISAALGHSITNKTTAIYIDFNMAKVDAANRKVIDYVLGIERKK
;
A
#
# COMPACT_ATOMS: atom_id res chain seq x y z
N MET A 1 22.88 -31.62 -18.78
CA MET A 1 22.54 -32.34 -17.56
C MET A 1 21.08 -32.78 -17.69
N ARG A 2 20.79 -34.07 -17.92
CA ARG A 2 19.40 -34.57 -17.97
C ARG A 2 18.97 -34.84 -16.54
N LEU A 3 18.02 -34.03 -16.05
CA LEU A 3 17.32 -34.32 -14.80
C LEU A 3 16.41 -35.54 -15.05
N THR A 4 16.73 -36.66 -14.49
CA THR A 4 15.80 -37.78 -14.35
C THR A 4 14.70 -37.34 -13.44
N VAL A 5 13.48 -37.22 -13.98
CA VAL A 5 12.29 -36.89 -13.24
C VAL A 5 11.85 -38.14 -12.48
N ASP A 6 12.41 -38.36 -11.30
CA ASP A 6 11.89 -39.36 -10.38
C ASP A 6 10.50 -38.94 -9.90
N GLY A 7 9.62 -39.94 -9.69
CA GLY A 7 8.18 -39.72 -9.36
C GLY A 7 7.86 -38.86 -8.14
N GLU A 8 8.87 -38.35 -7.42
CA GLU A 8 8.72 -37.37 -6.34
C GLU A 8 8.45 -35.96 -6.84
N LEU A 9 8.92 -35.57 -8.05
CA LEU A 9 8.68 -34.23 -8.58
C LEU A 9 7.22 -33.96 -8.97
N THR A 10 6.47 -35.01 -9.27
CA THR A 10 5.03 -34.91 -9.63
C THR A 10 4.12 -34.58 -8.43
N LYS A 11 4.62 -34.71 -7.21
CA LYS A 11 3.90 -34.38 -5.95
C LYS A 11 4.18 -32.97 -5.44
N LEU A 12 5.12 -32.25 -6.06
CA LEU A 12 5.53 -30.92 -5.61
C LEU A 12 4.70 -29.82 -6.29
N SER A 13 4.34 -28.80 -5.53
CA SER A 13 3.75 -27.58 -6.10
C SER A 13 4.77 -26.85 -7.00
N ALA A 14 4.28 -26.02 -7.94
CA ALA A 14 5.14 -25.21 -8.80
C ALA A 14 6.15 -24.36 -8.00
N THR A 15 5.74 -23.89 -6.82
CA THR A 15 6.60 -23.12 -5.90
C THR A 15 7.71 -23.99 -5.31
N GLN A 16 7.42 -25.23 -4.94
CA GLN A 16 8.40 -26.18 -4.41
C GLN A 16 9.41 -26.59 -5.48
N ILE A 17 8.97 -26.81 -6.74
CA ILE A 17 9.86 -27.08 -7.88
C ILE A 17 10.78 -25.91 -8.14
N LYS A 18 10.25 -24.67 -8.18
CA LYS A 18 11.04 -23.45 -8.36
C LYS A 18 12.10 -23.31 -7.26
N ASN A 19 11.74 -23.55 -6.00
CA ASN A 19 12.67 -23.46 -4.87
C ASN A 19 13.75 -24.55 -4.93
N LYS A 20 13.42 -25.79 -5.32
CA LYS A 20 14.41 -26.86 -5.55
C LYS A 20 15.38 -26.51 -6.69
N ILE A 21 14.89 -25.94 -7.78
CA ILE A 21 15.73 -25.51 -8.91
C ILE A 21 16.69 -24.40 -8.48
N VAL A 22 16.22 -23.40 -7.74
CA VAL A 22 17.05 -22.29 -7.23
C VAL A 22 18.11 -22.82 -6.27
N ALA A 23 17.76 -23.73 -5.36
CA ALA A 23 18.72 -24.36 -4.45
C ALA A 23 19.79 -25.21 -5.18
N LEU A 24 19.48 -25.78 -6.35
CA LEU A 24 20.42 -26.55 -7.17
C LEU A 24 21.32 -25.65 -8.05
N MET A 25 20.94 -24.42 -8.32
CA MET A 25 21.68 -23.51 -9.20
C MET A 25 22.69 -22.63 -8.45
N GLU A 26 22.63 -22.54 -7.12
CA GLU A 26 23.61 -21.79 -6.33
C GLU A 26 24.59 -22.72 -5.62
N PRO A 27 25.92 -22.68 -5.95
CA PRO A 27 26.94 -23.51 -5.31
C PRO A 27 27.44 -22.87 -3.99
N LYS A 28 26.52 -22.49 -3.09
CA LYS A 28 26.86 -22.22 -1.70
C LYS A 28 26.41 -23.44 -0.90
N GLU A 29 27.28 -24.02 -0.08
CA GLU A 29 26.91 -24.92 0.99
C GLU A 29 25.92 -24.21 1.89
N TYR A 30 24.64 -24.29 1.51
CA TYR A 30 23.54 -23.89 2.37
C TYR A 30 23.48 -24.94 3.48
N GLU A 31 23.87 -24.57 4.68
CA GLU A 31 23.37 -25.29 5.84
C GLU A 31 21.84 -25.21 5.77
N ALA A 32 21.21 -26.33 5.40
CA ALA A 32 19.76 -26.37 5.09
C ALA A 32 18.90 -25.75 6.21
N ASN A 33 19.41 -25.73 7.43
CA ASN A 33 18.76 -25.23 8.64
C ASN A 33 19.14 -23.77 9.01
N ALA A 34 19.95 -23.06 8.24
CA ALA A 34 20.34 -21.69 8.53
C ALA A 34 19.20 -20.70 8.27
N PHE A 35 18.64 -20.15 9.34
CA PHE A 35 17.43 -19.31 9.31
C PHE A 35 17.59 -18.06 8.42
N ILE A 36 18.67 -17.30 8.58
CA ILE A 36 18.90 -16.06 7.80
C ILE A 36 19.10 -16.37 6.32
N GLN A 37 19.88 -17.39 5.98
CA GLN A 37 20.11 -17.79 4.59
C GLN A 37 18.78 -18.19 3.91
N ARG A 38 17.94 -18.94 4.61
CA ARG A 38 16.60 -19.29 4.11
C ARG A 38 15.73 -18.07 3.94
N MET A 39 15.81 -17.09 4.84
CA MET A 39 15.05 -15.85 4.75
C MET A 39 15.53 -15.00 3.55
N GLU A 40 16.84 -14.93 3.29
CA GLU A 40 17.42 -14.28 2.11
C GLU A 40 16.94 -14.96 0.81
N LEU A 41 16.98 -16.30 0.76
CA LEU A 41 16.47 -17.06 -0.37
C LEU A 41 14.96 -16.80 -0.58
N TYR A 42 14.17 -16.87 0.48
CA TYR A 42 12.74 -16.60 0.41
C TYR A 42 12.44 -15.18 -0.10
N ALA A 43 13.22 -14.20 0.33
CA ALA A 43 13.11 -12.82 -0.15
C ALA A 43 13.42 -12.71 -1.65
N SER A 44 14.46 -13.43 -2.14
CA SER A 44 14.87 -13.38 -3.54
C SER A 44 13.81 -13.91 -4.49
N THR A 45 12.98 -14.86 -4.05
CA THR A 45 11.89 -15.43 -4.86
C THR A 45 10.63 -14.55 -4.95
N ARG A 46 10.58 -13.42 -4.25
CA ARG A 46 9.42 -12.52 -4.31
C ARG A 46 9.44 -11.67 -5.57
N GLU A 47 8.32 -11.61 -6.29
CA GLU A 47 8.21 -10.83 -7.54
C GLU A 47 8.18 -9.31 -7.27
N ALA A 48 7.42 -8.90 -6.24
CA ALA A 48 7.24 -7.48 -5.94
C ALA A 48 8.44 -6.91 -5.18
N GLN A 49 9.13 -5.95 -5.77
CA GLN A 49 10.28 -5.25 -5.17
C GLN A 49 9.98 -4.71 -3.76
N SER A 50 8.80 -4.11 -3.56
CA SER A 50 8.39 -3.61 -2.23
C SER A 50 8.21 -4.71 -1.19
N THR A 51 7.94 -5.96 -1.60
CA THR A 51 7.90 -7.11 -0.70
C THR A 51 9.32 -7.57 -0.37
N LYS A 52 10.21 -7.64 -1.36
CA LYS A 52 11.63 -7.91 -1.18
C LYS A 52 12.26 -6.99 -0.15
N GLU A 53 12.11 -5.67 -0.34
CA GLU A 53 12.61 -4.64 0.58
C GLU A 53 12.14 -4.83 2.04
N LYS A 54 10.92 -5.31 2.26
CA LYS A 54 10.41 -5.59 3.62
C LYS A 54 11.10 -6.79 4.27
N TYR A 55 11.43 -7.83 3.51
CA TYR A 55 12.22 -8.95 4.02
C TYR A 55 13.65 -8.51 4.32
N GLU A 56 14.28 -7.77 3.43
CA GLU A 56 15.62 -7.20 3.63
C GLU A 56 15.68 -6.31 4.88
N GLN A 57 14.68 -5.46 5.09
CA GLN A 57 14.56 -4.67 6.32
C GLN A 57 14.43 -5.56 7.57
N THR A 58 13.69 -6.66 7.47
CA THR A 58 13.54 -7.59 8.59
C THR A 58 14.85 -8.30 8.89
N ILE A 59 15.54 -8.80 7.86
CA ILE A 59 16.87 -9.40 7.99
C ILE A 59 17.84 -8.42 8.65
N LYS A 60 17.89 -7.16 8.17
CA LYS A 60 18.72 -6.12 8.78
C LYS A 60 18.43 -5.94 10.26
N LYS A 61 17.17 -5.93 10.68
CA LYS A 61 16.79 -5.79 12.09
C LYS A 61 17.14 -7.01 12.92
N ILE A 62 17.10 -8.20 12.36
CA ILE A 62 17.55 -9.43 13.02
C ILE A 62 19.07 -9.41 13.22
N LEU A 63 19.83 -9.01 12.19
CA LEU A 63 21.30 -8.85 12.28
C LEU A 63 21.75 -7.79 13.29
N GLU A 64 20.95 -6.75 13.46
CA GLU A 64 21.19 -5.72 14.49
C GLU A 64 20.83 -6.21 15.91
N TYR A 65 19.87 -7.11 16.03
CA TYR A 65 19.38 -7.63 17.32
C TYR A 65 20.26 -8.73 17.89
N ASP A 66 20.61 -9.73 17.10
CA ASP A 66 21.36 -10.90 17.56
C ASP A 66 22.71 -10.99 16.82
N GLY A 67 23.80 -10.84 17.55
CA GLY A 67 25.16 -10.95 17.01
C GLY A 67 25.47 -12.32 16.38
N ARG A 68 24.69 -13.36 16.72
CA ARG A 68 24.81 -14.71 16.16
C ARG A 68 23.84 -14.95 15.01
N ALA A 69 23.12 -13.92 14.52
CA ALA A 69 22.01 -14.07 13.58
C ALA A 69 22.35 -14.92 12.36
N ARG A 70 23.57 -14.84 11.85
CA ARG A 70 24.00 -15.62 10.69
C ARG A 70 24.19 -17.12 10.95
N SER A 71 24.35 -17.53 12.20
CA SER A 71 24.45 -18.93 12.62
C SER A 71 23.17 -19.45 13.28
N LEU A 72 22.11 -18.63 13.38
CA LEU A 72 20.84 -19.07 13.93
C LEU A 72 20.22 -20.16 13.06
N THR A 73 19.78 -21.23 13.71
CA THR A 73 18.91 -22.25 13.13
C THR A 73 17.44 -21.89 13.38
N PHE A 74 16.51 -22.62 12.75
CA PHE A 74 15.08 -22.46 13.01
C PHE A 74 14.71 -22.76 14.46
N GLU A 75 15.43 -23.70 15.09
CA GLU A 75 15.23 -24.14 16.47
C GLU A 75 15.64 -23.04 17.48
N ASP A 76 16.64 -22.21 17.13
CA ASP A 76 17.10 -21.10 17.96
C ASP A 76 16.09 -19.96 18.03
N VAL A 77 15.25 -19.80 17.01
CA VAL A 77 14.21 -18.77 16.95
C VAL A 77 12.98 -19.21 17.76
N SER A 78 13.15 -19.22 19.09
CA SER A 78 12.10 -19.61 20.04
C SER A 78 11.07 -18.49 20.27
N LYS A 79 10.02 -18.79 21.08
CA LYS A 79 9.07 -17.78 21.54
C LYS A 79 9.77 -16.67 22.31
N GLU A 80 10.69 -17.04 23.20
CA GLU A 80 11.48 -16.12 24.04
C GLU A 80 12.36 -15.22 23.19
N TRP A 81 12.97 -15.77 22.12
CA TRP A 81 13.73 -14.99 21.13
C TRP A 81 12.83 -13.98 20.42
N LEU A 82 11.63 -14.37 19.97
CA LEU A 82 10.66 -13.46 19.34
C LEU A 82 10.20 -12.35 20.27
N GLU A 83 9.96 -12.65 21.55
CA GLU A 83 9.62 -11.64 22.56
C GLU A 83 10.77 -10.67 22.82
N GLY A 84 12.02 -11.16 22.84
CA GLY A 84 13.22 -10.34 22.92
C GLY A 84 13.35 -9.42 21.70
N PHE A 85 13.13 -9.96 20.52
CA PHE A 85 13.15 -9.18 19.27
C PHE A 85 12.03 -8.13 19.24
N ASP A 86 10.82 -8.39 19.76
CA ASP A 86 9.77 -7.37 19.89
C ASP A 86 10.20 -6.20 20.79
N ARG A 87 10.82 -6.51 21.95
CA ARG A 87 11.39 -5.47 22.84
C ARG A 87 12.47 -4.65 22.14
N PHE A 88 13.33 -5.31 21.37
CA PHE A 88 14.34 -4.61 20.56
C PHE A 88 13.73 -3.67 19.53
N LEU A 89 12.68 -4.11 18.84
CA LEU A 89 12.00 -3.32 17.81
C LEU A 89 11.26 -2.09 18.36
N LEU A 90 10.92 -2.05 19.66
CA LEU A 90 10.26 -0.88 20.28
C LEU A 90 11.04 0.41 20.08
N LYS A 91 12.39 0.36 20.07
CA LYS A 91 13.22 1.54 19.84
C LYS A 91 13.10 2.13 18.43
N TYR A 92 12.59 1.36 17.45
CA TYR A 92 12.39 1.81 16.06
C TYR A 92 10.93 2.11 15.73
N SER A 93 10.02 1.39 16.35
CA SER A 93 8.58 1.55 16.12
C SER A 93 7.80 1.28 17.40
N PRO A 94 7.22 2.31 18.04
CA PRO A 94 6.33 2.12 19.17
C PRO A 94 5.03 1.42 18.75
N ALA A 95 4.56 1.64 17.51
CA ALA A 95 3.33 1.05 17.00
C ALA A 95 3.47 -0.46 16.77
N ARG A 96 2.61 -1.26 17.41
CA ARG A 96 2.62 -2.72 17.29
C ARG A 96 2.47 -3.21 15.86
N ASN A 97 1.58 -2.58 15.07
CA ASN A 97 1.37 -2.99 13.68
C ASN A 97 2.62 -2.83 12.81
N GLY A 98 3.47 -1.83 13.08
CA GLY A 98 4.76 -1.66 12.41
C GLY A 98 5.70 -2.83 12.73
N ARG A 99 5.82 -3.20 14.00
CA ARG A 99 6.64 -4.35 14.45
C ARG A 99 6.10 -5.69 13.92
N ASN A 100 4.78 -5.84 13.86
CA ASN A 100 4.13 -7.03 13.34
C ASN A 100 4.48 -7.37 11.89
N ILE A 101 4.97 -6.43 11.10
CA ILE A 101 5.45 -6.68 9.73
C ILE A 101 6.62 -7.67 9.79
N HIS A 102 7.56 -7.46 10.70
CA HIS A 102 8.73 -8.32 10.87
C HIS A 102 8.30 -9.74 11.29
N PHE A 103 7.38 -9.87 12.24
CA PHE A 103 6.89 -11.19 12.68
C PHE A 103 6.10 -11.92 11.60
N ARG A 104 5.35 -11.20 10.75
CA ARG A 104 4.68 -11.83 9.59
C ARG A 104 5.70 -12.34 8.56
N ASN A 105 6.78 -11.61 8.33
CA ASN A 105 7.85 -12.02 7.44
C ASN A 105 8.55 -13.28 7.99
N ILE A 106 8.94 -13.27 9.27
CA ILE A 106 9.54 -14.43 9.96
C ILE A 106 8.61 -15.63 9.87
N ARG A 107 7.32 -15.47 10.21
CA ARG A 107 6.34 -16.55 10.15
C ARG A 107 6.18 -17.13 8.74
N ALA A 108 6.22 -16.30 7.70
CA ALA A 108 6.14 -16.78 6.32
C ALA A 108 7.33 -17.66 5.95
N VAL A 109 8.53 -17.32 6.42
CA VAL A 109 9.75 -18.13 6.21
C VAL A 109 9.68 -19.45 6.99
N PHE A 110 9.14 -19.44 8.22
CA PHE A 110 8.90 -20.69 8.95
C PHE A 110 7.92 -21.60 8.24
N ASN A 111 6.79 -21.06 7.74
CA ASN A 111 5.83 -21.87 6.99
C ASN A 111 6.47 -22.46 5.73
N ASP A 112 7.26 -21.67 4.99
CA ASP A 112 7.98 -22.16 3.81
C ASP A 112 9.01 -23.23 4.17
N ALA A 113 9.72 -23.10 5.28
CA ALA A 113 10.69 -24.09 5.74
C ALA A 113 10.02 -25.40 6.17
N ILE A 114 8.86 -25.31 6.84
CA ILE A 114 8.05 -26.49 7.22
C ILE A 114 7.47 -27.17 5.98
N ASP A 115 6.93 -26.41 5.02
CA ASP A 115 6.39 -26.95 3.77
C ASP A 115 7.47 -27.64 2.91
N ASN A 116 8.75 -27.27 3.09
CA ASN A 116 9.91 -27.90 2.43
C ASN A 116 10.64 -28.90 3.33
N GLU A 117 10.08 -29.31 4.46
CA GLU A 117 10.60 -30.33 5.40
C GLU A 117 11.99 -30.00 5.98
N ILE A 118 12.34 -28.70 6.05
CA ILE A 118 13.63 -28.22 6.58
C ILE A 118 13.62 -28.21 8.11
N THR A 119 12.47 -27.89 8.72
CA THR A 119 12.31 -27.84 10.17
C THR A 119 10.89 -28.23 10.58
N THR A 120 10.75 -28.71 11.80
CA THR A 120 9.45 -28.92 12.48
C THR A 120 9.18 -27.87 13.55
N ALA A 121 10.15 -26.99 13.81
CA ALA A 121 10.02 -25.91 14.79
C ALA A 121 8.99 -24.89 14.33
N TYR A 122 8.09 -24.49 15.23
CA TYR A 122 7.08 -23.46 14.94
C TYR A 122 6.78 -22.60 16.17
N PRO A 123 7.56 -21.57 16.44
CA PRO A 123 7.41 -20.73 17.62
C PRO A 123 6.08 -19.95 17.64
N PHE A 124 5.48 -19.71 16.46
CA PHE A 124 4.21 -18.99 16.33
C PHE A 124 2.98 -19.77 16.85
N ARG A 125 3.14 -21.04 17.22
CA ARG A 125 2.10 -21.75 17.99
C ARG A 125 1.86 -21.08 19.34
N LYS A 126 2.96 -20.63 20.00
CA LYS A 126 2.96 -19.96 21.31
C LYS A 126 3.05 -18.44 21.21
N PHE A 127 3.83 -17.90 20.27
CA PHE A 127 3.94 -16.46 20.00
C PHE A 127 2.80 -16.00 19.07
N LYS A 128 1.93 -15.11 19.57
CA LYS A 128 0.78 -14.61 18.78
C LYS A 128 1.01 -13.20 18.25
N ILE A 129 0.91 -13.03 16.93
CA ILE A 129 0.94 -11.72 16.27
C ILE A 129 -0.44 -11.08 16.50
N ARG A 130 -0.54 -10.14 17.44
CA ARG A 130 -1.79 -9.46 17.77
C ARG A 130 -1.86 -8.12 17.04
N PRO A 131 -2.85 -7.89 16.17
CA PRO A 131 -3.04 -6.60 15.56
C PRO A 131 -3.48 -5.57 16.59
N GLU A 132 -3.16 -4.32 16.36
CA GLU A 132 -3.62 -3.17 17.11
C GLU A 132 -4.57 -2.37 16.25
N ALA A 133 -5.68 -1.90 16.84
CA ALA A 133 -6.60 -1.03 16.14
C ALA A 133 -5.89 0.26 15.72
N THR A 134 -6.08 0.64 14.46
CA THR A 134 -5.54 1.91 13.95
C THR A 134 -6.65 2.96 13.90
N PRO A 135 -6.34 4.24 14.18
CA PRO A 135 -7.30 5.31 14.00
C PRO A 135 -7.91 5.31 12.60
N LYS A 136 -9.18 5.69 12.52
CA LYS A 136 -9.88 5.84 11.25
C LYS A 136 -9.17 6.86 10.38
N ARG A 137 -8.82 6.49 9.16
CA ARG A 137 -8.10 7.35 8.19
C ARG A 137 -9.07 7.90 7.15
N SER A 138 -10.14 8.53 7.61
CA SER A 138 -11.13 9.16 6.74
C SER A 138 -11.47 10.55 7.25
N LEU A 139 -11.77 11.44 6.32
CA LEU A 139 -12.32 12.75 6.62
C LEU A 139 -13.82 12.64 6.86
N THR A 140 -14.37 13.51 7.73
CA THR A 140 -15.81 13.75 7.78
C THR A 140 -16.26 14.49 6.52
N LEU A 141 -17.56 14.53 6.25
CA LEU A 141 -18.11 15.29 5.13
C LEU A 141 -17.71 16.77 5.18
N GLU A 142 -17.78 17.37 6.35
CA GLU A 142 -17.40 18.77 6.56
C GLU A 142 -15.90 19.00 6.29
N GLN A 143 -15.05 18.14 6.85
CA GLN A 143 -13.60 18.20 6.61
C GLN A 143 -13.26 18.01 5.12
N LEU A 144 -13.96 17.11 4.42
CA LEU A 144 -13.73 16.89 3.00
C LEU A 144 -14.14 18.11 2.18
N ARG A 145 -15.30 18.71 2.46
CA ARG A 145 -15.76 19.95 1.81
C ARG A 145 -14.81 21.11 2.08
N THR A 146 -14.33 21.25 3.31
CA THR A 146 -13.32 22.23 3.68
C THR A 146 -12.03 22.02 2.89
N LEU A 147 -11.54 20.78 2.83
CA LEU A 147 -10.32 20.44 2.06
C LEU A 147 -10.49 20.75 0.57
N PHE A 148 -11.63 20.40 -0.01
CA PHE A 148 -11.89 20.63 -1.45
C PHE A 148 -11.87 22.10 -1.83
N ASN A 149 -12.24 22.98 -0.91
CA ASN A 149 -12.31 24.44 -1.10
C ASN A 149 -11.17 25.18 -0.40
N TYR A 150 -10.20 24.46 0.17
CA TYR A 150 -9.12 25.09 0.91
C TYR A 150 -8.23 25.95 -0.01
N PRO A 151 -7.92 27.19 0.34
CA PRO A 151 -7.02 28.04 -0.41
C PRO A 151 -5.58 27.53 -0.24
N VAL A 152 -5.14 26.72 -1.19
CA VAL A 152 -3.80 26.13 -1.18
C VAL A 152 -2.81 26.99 -1.96
N GLU A 153 -1.53 26.81 -1.67
CA GLU A 153 -0.48 27.43 -2.43
C GLU A 153 -0.37 26.86 -3.87
N PRO A 154 0.15 27.64 -4.83
CA PRO A 154 0.19 27.20 -6.24
C PRO A 154 0.82 25.82 -6.45
N TYR A 155 1.90 25.49 -5.73
CA TYR A 155 2.54 24.17 -5.86
C TYR A 155 1.70 23.02 -5.27
N GLN A 156 0.79 23.31 -4.33
CA GLN A 156 -0.08 22.31 -3.71
C GLN A 156 -1.32 22.02 -4.56
N GLN A 157 -1.72 22.96 -5.44
CA GLN A 157 -2.97 22.86 -6.22
C GLN A 157 -3.05 21.54 -7.00
N ARG A 158 -1.96 21.17 -7.71
CA ARG A 158 -1.90 19.90 -8.45
C ARG A 158 -2.18 18.70 -7.53
N TYR A 159 -1.65 18.70 -6.34
CA TYR A 159 -1.82 17.59 -5.40
C TYR A 159 -3.23 17.57 -4.77
N LEU A 160 -3.80 18.73 -4.48
CA LEU A 160 -5.19 18.80 -4.05
C LEU A 160 -6.14 18.31 -5.15
N ASP A 161 -5.91 18.70 -6.40
CA ASP A 161 -6.70 18.22 -7.53
C ASP A 161 -6.55 16.71 -7.72
N MET A 162 -5.34 16.15 -7.52
CA MET A 162 -5.15 14.69 -7.55
C MET A 162 -5.85 13.97 -6.39
N PHE A 163 -5.97 14.60 -5.23
CA PHE A 163 -6.76 14.06 -4.13
C PHE A 163 -8.26 14.02 -4.48
N LYS A 164 -8.79 15.13 -5.03
CA LYS A 164 -10.16 15.20 -5.54
C LYS A 164 -10.40 14.15 -6.61
N LEU A 165 -9.51 14.06 -7.59
CA LEU A 165 -9.60 13.08 -8.67
C LEU A 165 -9.58 11.65 -8.13
N SER A 166 -8.67 11.36 -7.20
CA SER A 166 -8.63 10.04 -6.55
C SER A 166 -9.96 9.73 -5.86
N PHE A 167 -10.54 10.70 -5.16
CA PHE A 167 -11.85 10.54 -4.52
C PHE A 167 -12.96 10.29 -5.55
N PHE A 168 -13.06 11.08 -6.60
CA PHE A 168 -14.07 10.94 -7.67
C PHE A 168 -13.95 9.62 -8.45
N LEU A 169 -12.76 9.05 -8.46
CA LEU A 169 -12.46 7.72 -9.02
C LEU A 169 -12.46 6.61 -7.94
N ILE A 170 -13.36 6.70 -6.96
CA ILE A 170 -13.59 5.65 -5.93
C ILE A 170 -12.32 5.34 -5.11
N GLY A 171 -11.50 6.33 -4.89
CA GLY A 171 -10.23 6.16 -4.17
C GLY A 171 -9.21 5.31 -4.93
N ILE A 172 -9.04 5.56 -6.22
CA ILE A 172 -8.00 4.91 -7.03
C ILE A 172 -6.63 5.09 -6.36
N ASN A 173 -5.82 4.04 -6.38
CA ASN A 173 -4.47 4.11 -5.82
C ASN A 173 -3.54 4.99 -6.68
N VAL A 174 -2.63 5.73 -6.05
CA VAL A 174 -1.72 6.65 -6.74
C VAL A 174 -0.91 5.95 -7.84
N THR A 175 -0.44 4.72 -7.59
CA THR A 175 0.29 3.95 -8.61
C THR A 175 -0.58 3.67 -9.83
N ASP A 176 -1.85 3.30 -9.60
CA ASP A 176 -2.79 3.02 -10.69
C ASP A 176 -3.15 4.32 -11.41
N LEU A 177 -3.35 5.43 -10.66
CA LEU A 177 -3.62 6.76 -11.21
C LEU A 177 -2.48 7.25 -12.13
N CYS A 178 -1.23 7.03 -11.75
CA CYS A 178 -0.05 7.38 -12.56
C CYS A 178 0.04 6.56 -13.86
N ASN A 179 -0.55 5.37 -13.90
CA ASN A 179 -0.45 4.43 -15.00
C ASN A 179 -1.75 4.34 -15.84
N LEU A 180 -2.65 5.31 -15.72
CA LEU A 180 -3.81 5.39 -16.61
C LEU A 180 -3.37 5.87 -17.99
N TYR A 181 -3.97 5.31 -19.05
CA TYR A 181 -3.65 5.68 -20.43
C TYR A 181 -4.76 6.45 -21.13
N GLU A 182 -5.99 5.92 -21.09
CA GLU A 182 -7.10 6.50 -21.83
C GLU A 182 -8.44 6.29 -21.13
N ILE A 183 -9.42 7.06 -21.53
CA ILE A 183 -10.83 6.85 -21.22
C ILE A 183 -11.43 6.09 -22.38
N ALA A 184 -12.07 4.96 -22.11
CA ALA A 184 -12.74 4.18 -23.13
C ALA A 184 -13.91 4.96 -23.79
N PRO A 185 -14.33 4.60 -25.01
CA PRO A 185 -15.39 5.33 -25.73
C PRO A 185 -16.74 5.41 -24.99
N ASP A 186 -16.99 4.48 -24.08
CA ASP A 186 -18.18 4.44 -23.21
C ASP A 186 -18.07 5.35 -21.97
N GLY A 187 -16.96 6.10 -21.84
CA GLY A 187 -16.72 7.02 -20.74
C GLY A 187 -16.16 6.36 -19.48
N HIS A 188 -15.68 5.13 -19.55
CA HIS A 188 -15.08 4.43 -18.41
C HIS A 188 -13.55 4.45 -18.46
N LEU A 189 -12.94 4.48 -17.29
CA LEU A 189 -11.55 4.14 -17.08
C LEU A 189 -11.44 2.65 -16.79
N VAL A 190 -10.87 1.91 -17.75
CA VAL A 190 -10.62 0.47 -17.61
C VAL A 190 -9.13 0.24 -17.36
N TYR A 191 -8.79 -0.34 -16.23
CA TYR A 191 -7.39 -0.58 -15.88
C TYR A 191 -7.20 -1.84 -15.05
N LYS A 192 -6.02 -2.43 -15.16
CA LYS A 192 -5.59 -3.57 -14.33
C LYS A 192 -4.85 -3.06 -13.12
N ARG A 193 -5.40 -3.26 -11.92
CA ARG A 193 -4.77 -2.81 -10.68
C ARG A 193 -3.38 -3.41 -10.49
N ALA A 194 -2.37 -2.57 -10.30
CA ALA A 194 -0.97 -2.98 -10.20
C ALA A 194 -0.73 -4.03 -9.10
N LYS A 195 -1.35 -3.84 -7.93
CA LYS A 195 -1.15 -4.70 -6.75
C LYS A 195 -1.86 -6.05 -6.83
N THR A 196 -3.11 -6.09 -7.29
CA THR A 196 -3.97 -7.28 -7.20
C THR A 196 -4.23 -7.96 -8.54
N LYS A 197 -3.79 -7.33 -9.62
CA LYS A 197 -3.99 -7.76 -11.01
C LYS A 197 -5.47 -7.91 -11.43
N LYS A 198 -6.40 -7.41 -10.61
CA LYS A 198 -7.83 -7.38 -10.95
C LYS A 198 -8.12 -6.25 -11.92
N MET A 199 -9.07 -6.48 -12.83
CA MET A 199 -9.62 -5.44 -13.72
C MET A 199 -10.59 -4.55 -12.94
N TYR A 200 -10.53 -3.25 -13.23
CA TYR A 200 -11.43 -2.23 -12.74
C TYR A 200 -12.02 -1.47 -13.91
N SER A 201 -13.27 -1.09 -13.76
CA SER A 201 -13.97 -0.19 -14.65
C SER A 201 -14.65 0.87 -13.78
N ILE A 202 -14.37 2.14 -14.01
CA ILE A 202 -14.90 3.26 -13.23
C ILE A 202 -15.41 4.29 -14.23
N LYS A 203 -16.69 4.65 -14.13
CA LYS A 203 -17.24 5.74 -14.93
C LYS A 203 -16.60 7.07 -14.57
N VAL A 204 -16.16 7.81 -15.57
CA VAL A 204 -15.57 9.13 -15.39
C VAL A 204 -16.70 10.15 -15.32
N GLU A 205 -16.99 10.61 -14.12
CA GLU A 205 -17.97 11.65 -13.89
C GLU A 205 -17.42 13.03 -14.32
N PRO A 206 -18.29 14.03 -14.63
CA PRO A 206 -17.85 15.33 -15.16
C PRO A 206 -16.79 16.03 -14.32
N GLU A 207 -16.88 15.93 -12.99
CA GLU A 207 -15.94 16.54 -12.04
C GLU A 207 -14.54 15.91 -12.16
N ALA A 208 -14.49 14.60 -12.38
CA ALA A 208 -13.23 13.88 -12.63
C ALA A 208 -12.67 14.25 -14.02
N LEU A 209 -13.54 14.35 -15.04
CA LEU A 209 -13.13 14.70 -16.40
C LEU A 209 -12.54 16.10 -16.48
N GLU A 210 -13.08 17.07 -15.74
CA GLU A 210 -12.53 18.43 -15.68
C GLU A 210 -11.08 18.40 -15.18
N ILE A 211 -10.80 17.66 -14.09
CA ILE A 211 -9.43 17.54 -13.57
C ILE A 211 -8.52 16.80 -14.53
N ILE A 212 -9.01 15.71 -15.14
CA ILE A 212 -8.23 14.97 -16.14
C ILE A 212 -7.84 15.89 -17.30
N ASN A 213 -8.76 16.68 -17.82
CA ASN A 213 -8.48 17.59 -18.93
C ASN A 213 -7.47 18.69 -18.56
N ARG A 214 -7.47 19.17 -17.32
CA ARG A 214 -6.49 20.15 -16.81
C ARG A 214 -5.08 19.58 -16.76
N TYR A 215 -4.94 18.28 -16.49
CA TYR A 215 -3.64 17.62 -16.28
C TYR A 215 -3.34 16.53 -17.30
N ARG A 216 -3.76 16.71 -18.57
CA ARG A 216 -3.45 15.77 -19.65
C ARG A 216 -1.95 15.55 -19.79
N GLY A 217 -1.57 14.28 -19.88
CA GLY A 217 -0.19 13.85 -20.08
C GLY A 217 0.15 13.58 -21.55
N LYS A 218 1.41 13.31 -21.80
CA LYS A 218 1.93 13.01 -23.15
C LYS A 218 1.82 11.52 -23.47
N GLU A 219 2.28 10.67 -22.58
CA GLU A 219 2.28 9.21 -22.75
C GLU A 219 1.16 8.55 -21.94
N HIS A 220 0.84 9.11 -20.77
CA HIS A 220 -0.21 8.66 -19.89
C HIS A 220 -1.40 9.62 -19.94
N LEU A 221 -2.53 9.17 -19.43
CA LEU A 221 -3.73 10.02 -19.36
C LEU A 221 -3.47 11.32 -18.61
N LEU A 222 -2.63 11.26 -17.58
CA LEU A 222 -2.25 12.39 -16.73
C LEU A 222 -0.76 12.67 -16.83
N ASN A 223 -0.38 13.94 -16.75
CA ASN A 223 1.02 14.40 -16.82
C ASN A 223 1.85 14.12 -15.54
N LEU A 224 1.40 13.19 -14.70
CA LEU A 224 2.01 12.91 -13.40
C LEU A 224 3.42 12.32 -13.54
N MET A 225 3.64 11.59 -14.63
CA MET A 225 4.92 10.92 -14.93
C MET A 225 5.78 11.67 -15.95
N ASP A 226 5.32 12.80 -16.48
CA ASP A 226 6.06 13.57 -17.48
C ASP A 226 7.36 14.16 -16.89
N ASP A 227 7.35 14.52 -15.61
CA ASP A 227 8.44 15.16 -14.88
C ASP A 227 8.92 14.36 -13.64
N ILE A 228 8.36 13.18 -13.39
CA ILE A 228 8.65 12.36 -12.21
C ILE A 228 9.00 10.93 -12.61
N ARG A 229 10.12 10.42 -12.09
CA ARG A 229 10.70 9.12 -12.48
C ARG A 229 9.89 7.90 -12.06
N SER A 230 9.03 7.99 -11.06
CA SER A 230 8.28 6.83 -10.57
C SER A 230 7.02 7.21 -9.78
N PRO A 231 5.98 6.36 -9.80
CA PRO A 231 4.80 6.55 -8.96
C PRO A 231 5.11 6.67 -7.46
N ARG A 232 6.16 6.00 -6.98
CA ARG A 232 6.63 6.11 -5.59
C ARG A 232 7.11 7.53 -5.27
N THR A 233 7.90 8.12 -6.15
CA THR A 233 8.38 9.50 -5.99
C THR A 233 7.21 10.50 -6.02
N PHE A 234 6.26 10.29 -6.92
CA PHE A 234 5.04 11.10 -6.96
C PHE A 234 4.26 10.97 -5.65
N THR A 235 4.03 9.75 -5.15
CA THR A 235 3.32 9.52 -3.88
C THR A 235 3.97 10.25 -2.71
N LEU A 236 5.30 10.23 -2.60
CA LEU A 236 6.02 10.94 -1.53
C LEU A 236 5.81 12.45 -1.59
N LYS A 237 5.90 13.05 -2.79
CA LYS A 237 5.63 14.49 -3.01
C LYS A 237 4.17 14.82 -2.72
N PHE A 238 3.26 13.98 -3.16
CA PHE A 238 1.83 14.11 -2.95
C PHE A 238 1.47 14.10 -1.46
N ASP A 239 1.89 13.06 -0.74
CA ASP A 239 1.61 12.94 0.70
C ASP A 239 2.26 14.07 1.50
N ARG A 240 3.43 14.56 1.08
CA ARG A 240 4.06 15.72 1.70
C ARG A 240 3.23 16.99 1.47
N ALA A 241 2.86 17.28 0.23
CA ALA A 241 2.06 18.46 -0.09
C ALA A 241 0.72 18.48 0.64
N LEU A 242 0.04 17.31 0.75
CA LEU A 242 -1.21 17.20 1.50
C LEU A 242 -1.04 17.49 3.01
N LYS A 243 0.07 17.06 3.61
CA LYS A 243 0.37 17.33 5.03
C LYS A 243 0.69 18.79 5.31
N GLU A 244 1.16 19.50 4.29
CA GLU A 244 1.51 20.93 4.36
C GLU A 244 0.30 21.86 4.09
N ILE A 245 -0.90 21.30 3.78
CA ILE A 245 -2.12 22.10 3.61
C ILE A 245 -2.55 22.70 4.95
N GLY A 246 -2.53 24.01 5.05
CA GLY A 246 -2.90 24.74 6.25
C GLY A 246 -2.29 26.14 6.32
N PRO A 247 -2.47 26.85 7.45
CA PRO A 247 -1.88 28.16 7.65
C PRO A 247 -0.37 28.13 7.56
N VAL A 248 0.22 29.24 7.14
CA VAL A 248 1.66 29.41 6.99
C VAL A 248 2.14 30.54 7.89
N THR A 249 3.23 30.29 8.60
CA THR A 249 3.99 31.31 9.35
C THR A 249 5.40 31.41 8.81
N TYR A 250 6.05 32.53 9.10
CA TYR A 250 7.46 32.74 8.80
C TYR A 250 8.22 32.86 10.10
N GLU A 251 9.14 31.96 10.33
CA GLU A 251 9.92 31.89 11.58
C GLU A 251 11.39 32.11 11.30
N THR A 252 12.14 32.57 12.31
CA THR A 252 13.58 32.69 12.18
C THR A 252 14.21 31.32 11.99
N ASN A 253 14.98 31.15 10.94
CA ASN A 253 15.68 29.90 10.66
C ASN A 253 16.75 29.66 11.75
N PRO A 254 16.64 28.61 12.57
CA PRO A 254 17.59 28.34 13.65
C PRO A 254 19.01 28.04 13.13
N GLU A 255 19.13 27.64 11.86
CA GLU A 255 20.40 27.38 11.21
C GLU A 255 20.97 28.60 10.48
N TRP A 256 20.26 29.74 10.51
CA TRP A 256 20.72 30.96 9.89
C TRP A 256 21.90 31.56 10.69
N LYS A 257 22.94 31.95 9.95
CA LYS A 257 24.09 32.71 10.50
C LYS A 257 24.38 33.92 9.61
N PRO A 258 24.87 35.04 10.16
CA PRO A 258 25.34 36.13 9.32
C PRO A 258 26.34 35.59 8.28
N LYS A 259 26.15 36.00 7.01
CA LYS A 259 26.93 35.53 5.84
C LYS A 259 26.62 34.09 5.39
N SER A 260 25.61 33.41 5.94
CA SER A 260 25.15 32.13 5.40
C SER A 260 24.34 32.33 4.11
N GLN A 261 24.33 31.31 3.22
CA GLN A 261 23.46 31.29 2.05
C GLN A 261 21.99 30.96 2.39
N LYS A 262 21.71 30.61 3.66
CA LYS A 262 20.35 30.28 4.11
C LYS A 262 19.57 31.55 4.39
N HIS A 263 18.29 31.56 4.02
CA HIS A 263 17.40 32.67 4.31
C HIS A 263 17.20 32.83 5.83
N ARG A 264 17.13 34.10 6.29
CA ARG A 264 16.89 34.43 7.72
C ARG A 264 15.55 33.92 8.21
N LEU A 265 14.53 34.00 7.37
CA LEU A 265 13.19 33.46 7.64
C LEU A 265 12.99 32.19 6.83
N HIS A 266 12.40 31.18 7.44
CA HIS A 266 11.90 30.02 6.77
C HIS A 266 10.39 29.88 6.96
N LYS A 267 9.75 29.29 5.98
CA LYS A 267 8.34 29.07 5.92
C LYS A 267 7.99 27.82 6.73
N VAL A 268 7.03 27.94 7.64
CA VAL A 268 6.51 26.84 8.47
C VAL A 268 5.05 26.61 8.11
N HIS A 269 4.73 25.38 7.71
CA HIS A 269 3.37 24.96 7.41
C HIS A 269 2.72 24.33 8.64
N HIS A 270 1.58 24.84 9.04
CA HIS A 270 0.75 24.28 10.10
C HIS A 270 -0.40 23.50 9.47
N THR A 271 -0.36 22.16 9.59
CA THR A 271 -1.37 21.32 8.94
C THR A 271 -2.78 21.59 9.47
N ALA A 272 -3.73 21.85 8.57
CA ALA A 272 -5.15 21.91 8.90
C ALA A 272 -5.80 20.50 8.94
N PHE A 273 -5.13 19.49 8.36
CA PHE A 273 -5.64 18.12 8.25
C PHE A 273 -4.59 17.11 8.75
N PRO A 274 -4.43 16.95 10.08
CA PRO A 274 -3.41 16.10 10.67
C PRO A 274 -3.46 14.65 10.15
N GLY A 275 -2.32 14.16 9.66
CA GLY A 275 -2.21 12.78 9.16
C GLY A 275 -2.74 12.54 7.75
N LEU A 276 -3.26 13.57 7.07
CA LEU A 276 -3.77 13.47 5.70
C LEU A 276 -2.72 12.86 4.76
N SER A 277 -3.16 11.92 3.94
CA SER A 277 -2.36 11.32 2.87
C SER A 277 -3.25 10.97 1.68
N SER A 278 -2.64 10.70 0.54
CA SER A 278 -3.34 10.32 -0.69
C SER A 278 -4.31 9.14 -0.48
N TYR A 279 -3.96 8.20 0.39
CA TYR A 279 -4.80 7.03 0.68
C TYR A 279 -6.10 7.34 1.44
N TRP A 280 -6.19 8.51 2.09
CA TRP A 280 -7.41 8.92 2.78
C TRP A 280 -8.59 9.16 1.81
N ALA A 281 -8.34 9.52 0.55
CA ALA A 281 -9.39 9.64 -0.45
C ALA A 281 -10.24 8.36 -0.54
N ARG A 282 -9.58 7.20 -0.55
CA ARG A 282 -10.26 5.89 -0.61
C ARG A 282 -11.04 5.57 0.66
N HIS A 283 -10.47 5.82 1.82
CA HIS A 283 -11.17 5.59 3.09
C HIS A 283 -12.35 6.53 3.26
N THR A 284 -12.18 7.80 2.86
CA THR A 284 -13.23 8.81 2.93
C THR A 284 -14.38 8.45 2.00
N TRP A 285 -14.10 8.05 0.76
CA TRP A 285 -15.13 7.60 -0.16
C TRP A 285 -15.95 6.45 0.44
N ALA A 286 -15.28 5.41 0.93
CA ALA A 286 -15.94 4.25 1.54
C ALA A 286 -16.77 4.60 2.79
N THR A 287 -16.27 5.53 3.61
CA THR A 287 -16.97 5.97 4.80
C THR A 287 -18.23 6.75 4.44
N ILE A 288 -18.13 7.71 3.52
CA ILE A 288 -19.28 8.51 3.06
C ILE A 288 -20.30 7.62 2.34
N ALA A 289 -19.85 6.68 1.50
CA ALA A 289 -20.75 5.72 0.86
C ALA A 289 -21.56 4.92 1.88
N SER A 290 -20.91 4.48 2.98
CA SER A 290 -21.61 3.81 4.08
C SER A 290 -22.56 4.73 4.86
N GLU A 291 -22.21 6.01 5.04
CA GLU A 291 -23.05 7.01 5.73
C GLU A 291 -24.33 7.35 4.94
N ILE A 292 -24.32 7.19 3.62
CA ILE A 292 -25.51 7.41 2.75
C ILE A 292 -26.17 6.11 2.32
N ASP A 293 -26.02 5.07 3.14
CA ASP A 293 -26.68 3.76 3.00
C ASP A 293 -26.41 3.03 1.67
N ILE A 294 -25.21 3.20 1.08
CA ILE A 294 -24.77 2.34 -0.02
C ILE A 294 -24.49 0.93 0.54
N PRO A 295 -25.06 -0.14 -0.05
CA PRO A 295 -24.85 -1.50 0.43
C PRO A 295 -23.37 -1.89 0.51
N ASN A 296 -22.98 -2.60 1.58
CA ASN A 296 -21.60 -3.03 1.80
C ASN A 296 -21.02 -3.85 0.66
N GLU A 297 -21.85 -4.64 -0.03
CA GLU A 297 -21.45 -5.43 -1.20
C GLU A 297 -21.06 -4.50 -2.36
N THR A 298 -21.82 -3.41 -2.56
CA THR A 298 -21.53 -2.40 -3.58
C THR A 298 -20.24 -1.66 -3.25
N ILE A 299 -20.05 -1.26 -1.97
CA ILE A 299 -18.81 -0.62 -1.50
C ILE A 299 -17.63 -1.58 -1.69
N SER A 300 -17.75 -2.84 -1.29
CA SER A 300 -16.70 -3.86 -1.44
C SER A 300 -16.32 -4.08 -2.91
N ALA A 301 -17.31 -4.15 -3.79
CA ALA A 301 -17.08 -4.30 -5.22
C ALA A 301 -16.41 -3.06 -5.82
N ALA A 302 -16.90 -1.86 -5.50
CA ALA A 302 -16.31 -0.60 -5.92
C ALA A 302 -14.85 -0.47 -5.49
N LEU A 303 -14.52 -0.94 -4.29
CA LEU A 303 -13.15 -1.00 -3.80
C LEU A 303 -12.36 -2.23 -4.31
N GLY A 304 -13.01 -3.16 -5.03
CA GLY A 304 -12.39 -4.38 -5.55
C GLY A 304 -11.90 -5.34 -4.47
N HIS A 305 -12.53 -5.32 -3.31
CA HIS A 305 -12.32 -6.33 -2.30
C HIS A 305 -12.98 -7.64 -2.76
N SER A 306 -12.37 -8.78 -2.48
CA SER A 306 -13.04 -10.06 -2.67
C SER A 306 -14.20 -10.15 -1.68
N ILE A 307 -15.40 -10.47 -2.17
CA ILE A 307 -16.53 -10.81 -1.31
C ILE A 307 -16.11 -12.02 -0.50
N THR A 308 -16.20 -11.93 0.82
CA THR A 308 -15.61 -12.90 1.77
C THR A 308 -16.21 -14.31 1.66
N ASN A 309 -17.45 -14.44 1.16
CA ASN A 309 -18.10 -15.72 0.90
C ASN A 309 -17.96 -16.08 -0.59
N LYS A 310 -17.01 -16.97 -0.89
CA LYS A 310 -16.82 -17.53 -2.24
C LYS A 310 -18.10 -18.14 -2.81
N THR A 311 -18.95 -18.72 -1.98
CA THR A 311 -20.24 -19.31 -2.37
C THR A 311 -21.24 -18.25 -2.82
N THR A 312 -21.29 -17.09 -2.15
CA THR A 312 -22.17 -15.97 -2.52
C THR A 312 -21.68 -15.26 -3.79
N ALA A 313 -20.37 -15.21 -4.02
CA ALA A 313 -19.77 -14.59 -5.20
C ALA A 313 -20.16 -15.29 -6.53
N ILE A 314 -20.51 -16.58 -6.47
CA ILE A 314 -20.96 -17.36 -7.66
C ILE A 314 -22.37 -16.93 -8.11
N TYR A 315 -23.19 -16.42 -7.19
CA TYR A 315 -24.57 -16.02 -7.46
C TYR A 315 -24.77 -14.52 -7.72
N ILE A 316 -23.72 -13.70 -7.51
CA ILE A 316 -23.81 -12.25 -7.72
C ILE A 316 -23.07 -11.91 -9.02
N ASP A 317 -23.83 -11.84 -10.10
CA ASP A 317 -23.39 -11.12 -11.30
C ASP A 317 -23.40 -9.62 -10.96
N PHE A 318 -22.19 -9.10 -10.61
CA PHE A 318 -22.07 -7.76 -10.06
C PHE A 318 -22.21 -6.73 -11.19
N ASN A 319 -23.39 -6.13 -11.26
CA ASN A 319 -23.68 -5.09 -12.24
C ASN A 319 -22.88 -3.82 -11.92
N MET A 320 -21.88 -3.50 -12.77
CA MET A 320 -21.05 -2.30 -12.64
C MET A 320 -21.88 -1.01 -12.64
N ALA A 321 -23.06 -0.98 -13.25
CA ALA A 321 -23.96 0.16 -13.18
C ALA A 321 -24.37 0.53 -11.73
N LYS A 322 -24.39 -0.44 -10.80
CA LYS A 322 -24.61 -0.17 -9.38
C LYS A 322 -23.45 0.59 -8.75
N VAL A 323 -22.22 0.29 -9.16
CA VAL A 323 -21.01 1.00 -8.69
C VAL A 323 -21.03 2.43 -9.22
N ASP A 324 -21.34 2.62 -10.49
CA ASP A 324 -21.41 3.95 -11.11
C ASP A 324 -22.50 4.81 -10.46
N ALA A 325 -23.70 4.24 -10.24
CA ALA A 325 -24.77 4.92 -9.53
C ALA A 325 -24.40 5.26 -8.07
N ALA A 326 -23.69 4.37 -7.38
CA ALA A 326 -23.22 4.60 -6.04
C ALA A 326 -22.17 5.72 -6.02
N ASN A 327 -21.20 5.70 -6.94
CA ASN A 327 -20.19 6.74 -7.07
C ASN A 327 -20.81 8.12 -7.32
N ARG A 328 -21.80 8.17 -8.25
CA ARG A 328 -22.53 9.42 -8.52
C ARG A 328 -23.25 9.94 -7.29
N LYS A 329 -23.93 9.09 -6.51
CA LYS A 329 -24.59 9.47 -5.26
C LYS A 329 -23.58 10.05 -4.24
N VAL A 330 -22.44 9.43 -4.08
CA VAL A 330 -21.38 9.92 -3.18
C VAL A 330 -20.89 11.29 -3.61
N ILE A 331 -20.63 11.49 -4.90
CA ILE A 331 -20.17 12.78 -5.45
C ILE A 331 -21.24 13.85 -5.26
N ASP A 332 -22.50 13.58 -5.61
CA ASP A 332 -23.62 14.51 -5.44
C ASP A 332 -23.78 14.93 -3.96
N TYR A 333 -23.70 13.95 -3.04
CA TYR A 333 -23.80 14.22 -1.61
C TYR A 333 -22.67 15.12 -1.09
N VAL A 334 -21.43 14.85 -1.53
CA VAL A 334 -20.27 15.65 -1.11
C VAL A 334 -20.36 17.08 -1.66
N LEU A 335 -20.76 17.24 -2.91
CA LEU A 335 -20.85 18.55 -3.57
C LEU A 335 -22.14 19.30 -3.27
N GLY A 336 -23.11 18.69 -2.57
CA GLY A 336 -24.40 19.29 -2.27
C GLY A 336 -25.27 19.46 -3.50
N ILE A 337 -25.15 18.56 -4.49
CA ILE A 337 -25.93 18.61 -5.74
C ILE A 337 -27.25 17.88 -5.50
N GLU A 338 -28.35 18.63 -5.47
CA GLU A 338 -29.70 18.07 -5.46
C GLU A 338 -30.15 17.73 -6.89
N ARG A 339 -30.24 16.44 -7.23
CA ARG A 339 -30.89 16.01 -8.46
C ARG A 339 -32.37 15.82 -8.20
N LYS A 340 -33.19 16.61 -8.87
CA LYS A 340 -34.64 16.33 -8.90
C LYS A 340 -34.83 14.89 -9.37
N LYS A 341 -35.59 14.12 -8.60
CA LYS A 341 -35.96 12.73 -8.92
C LYS A 341 -36.77 12.67 -10.19
#